data_ecce2d5640825c1c6d13aa109678a231
#
_entry.id   ecce2d5640825c1c6d13aa109678a231
#
_cell.length_a   1.000
_cell.length_b   1.000
_cell.length_c   1.000
_cell.angle_alpha   90.00
_cell.angle_beta   90.00
_cell.angle_gamma   90.00
#
_symmetry.space_group_name_H-M   'P 1'
#
loop_
_entity.id
_entity.type
_entity.pdbx_description
1 polymer ?
#
loop_
_entity_poly.entity_id
_entity_poly.type
_entity_poly.pdbx_seq_one_letter_code
_entity_poly.pdbx_strand_id
1 'polypeptide(L)'
;YAYQQVQEILSKKKYTGIFASNYISTLGTIFYMNEKDIKVPDDVSLIGFDDIMLTGLFKPKLTIVNQPLNLIAEAVVNSLLDRMKAPKDKGKITTIDAQLIIGESVKTI
;
A
#
# COMPACT_ATOMS: atom_id res chain seq x y z
N TYR A 1 3.87 10.04 -12.49
CA TYR A 1 4.70 8.84 -12.68
C TYR A 1 3.88 7.54 -12.52
N ALA A 2 3.25 7.27 -11.37
CA ALA A 2 2.46 6.06 -11.17
C ALA A 2 1.29 5.92 -12.15
N TYR A 3 0.54 7.00 -12.40
CA TYR A 3 -0.52 7.06 -13.41
C TYR A 3 -0.02 6.60 -14.80
N GLN A 4 1.13 7.13 -15.25
CA GLN A 4 1.71 6.78 -16.56
C GLN A 4 2.13 5.31 -16.63
N GLN A 5 2.70 4.78 -15.54
CA GLN A 5 3.07 3.37 -15.46
C GLN A 5 1.86 2.44 -15.57
N VAL A 6 0.79 2.75 -14.84
CA VAL A 6 -0.45 1.95 -14.89
C VAL A 6 -1.08 2.03 -16.29
N GLN A 7 -1.08 3.21 -16.90
CA GLN A 7 -1.52 3.38 -18.28
C GLN A 7 -0.74 2.47 -19.24
N GLU A 8 0.59 2.46 -19.15
CA GLU A 8 1.44 1.63 -19.99
C GLU A 8 1.20 0.13 -19.76
N ILE A 9 1.07 -0.29 -18.50
CA ILE A 9 0.84 -1.68 -18.13
C ILE A 9 -0.51 -2.17 -18.68
N LEU A 10 -1.59 -1.45 -18.39
CA LEU A 10 -2.94 -1.86 -18.77
C LEU A 10 -3.24 -1.71 -20.27
N SER A 11 -2.49 -0.86 -20.99
CA SER A 11 -2.61 -0.78 -22.45
C SER A 11 -1.98 -1.97 -23.20
N LYS A 12 -1.00 -2.65 -22.59
CA LYS A 12 -0.23 -3.73 -23.24
C LYS A 12 -0.79 -5.14 -22.98
N LYS A 13 -1.42 -5.35 -21.82
CA LYS A 13 -1.94 -6.66 -21.44
C LYS A 13 -3.19 -6.52 -20.54
N LYS A 14 -4.08 -7.50 -20.63
CA LYS A 14 -5.17 -7.67 -19.66
C LYS A 14 -4.60 -8.31 -18.40
N TYR A 15 -4.43 -7.50 -17.36
CA TYR A 15 -4.15 -7.98 -16.00
C TYR A 15 -5.45 -8.04 -15.22
N THR A 16 -5.61 -9.04 -14.37
CA THR A 16 -6.78 -9.23 -13.51
C THR A 16 -6.59 -8.65 -12.12
N GLY A 17 -5.37 -8.29 -11.77
CA GLY A 17 -5.05 -7.70 -10.48
C GLY A 17 -3.79 -6.83 -10.51
N ILE A 18 -3.79 -5.78 -9.69
CA ILE A 18 -2.67 -4.86 -9.47
C ILE A 18 -2.40 -4.77 -7.96
N PHE A 19 -1.14 -4.84 -7.60
CA PHE A 19 -0.63 -4.48 -6.29
C PHE A 19 0.18 -3.18 -6.39
N ALA A 20 -0.33 -2.13 -5.77
CA ALA A 20 0.35 -0.84 -5.71
C ALA A 20 1.20 -0.77 -4.43
N SER A 21 2.53 -0.69 -4.59
CA SER A 21 3.51 -0.92 -3.53
C SER A 21 3.76 0.26 -2.57
N ASN A 22 3.06 1.36 -2.72
CA ASN A 22 3.11 2.52 -1.82
C ASN A 22 1.90 3.43 -2.02
N TYR A 23 1.73 4.40 -1.12
CA TYR A 23 0.64 5.37 -1.13
C TYR A 23 0.48 6.12 -2.46
N ILE A 24 1.56 6.68 -2.99
CA ILE A 24 1.52 7.47 -4.24
C ILE A 24 1.16 6.60 -5.44
N SER A 25 1.70 5.37 -5.50
CA SER A 25 1.36 4.41 -6.56
C SER A 25 -0.10 3.99 -6.47
N THR A 26 -0.63 3.79 -5.27
CA THR A 26 -2.05 3.48 -5.05
C THR A 26 -2.94 4.61 -5.55
N LEU A 27 -2.65 5.86 -5.20
CA LEU A 27 -3.41 7.02 -5.68
C LEU A 27 -3.35 7.16 -7.19
N GLY A 28 -2.16 7.07 -7.79
CA GLY A 28 -2.00 7.18 -9.25
C GLY A 28 -2.76 6.09 -10.00
N THR A 29 -2.81 4.87 -9.44
CA THR A 29 -3.60 3.76 -10.00
C THR A 29 -5.10 4.05 -9.93
N ILE A 30 -5.59 4.53 -8.78
CA ILE A 30 -7.00 4.89 -8.59
C ILE A 30 -7.40 6.01 -9.56
N PHE A 31 -6.60 7.06 -9.68
CA PHE A 31 -6.88 8.15 -10.63
C PHE A 31 -6.99 7.66 -12.07
N TYR A 32 -6.05 6.82 -12.50
CA TYR A 32 -6.10 6.25 -13.85
C TYR A 32 -7.35 5.40 -14.06
N MET A 33 -7.66 4.49 -13.12
CA MET A 33 -8.82 3.61 -13.22
C MET A 33 -10.13 4.41 -13.30
N ASN A 34 -10.27 5.45 -12.46
CA ASN A 34 -11.44 6.33 -12.48
C ASN A 34 -11.56 7.08 -13.81
N GLU A 35 -10.47 7.64 -14.32
CA GLU A 35 -10.49 8.37 -15.60
C GLU A 35 -10.87 7.49 -16.79
N LYS A 36 -10.44 6.22 -16.76
CA LYS A 36 -10.70 5.25 -17.83
C LYS A 36 -11.96 4.41 -17.60
N ASP A 37 -12.74 4.72 -16.56
CA ASP A 37 -13.94 3.98 -16.16
C ASP A 37 -13.70 2.46 -15.95
N ILE A 38 -12.48 2.10 -15.50
CA ILE A 38 -12.10 0.72 -15.18
C ILE A 38 -12.75 0.35 -13.84
N LYS A 39 -13.58 -0.69 -13.87
CA LYS A 39 -14.33 -1.13 -12.67
C LYS A 39 -13.45 -1.99 -11.76
N VAL A 40 -13.37 -1.57 -10.49
CA VAL A 40 -12.73 -2.34 -9.44
C VAL A 40 -13.82 -2.92 -8.56
N PRO A 41 -13.83 -4.22 -8.30
CA PRO A 41 -12.87 -5.25 -8.71
C PRO A 41 -13.24 -5.96 -10.04
N ASP A 42 -14.31 -5.55 -10.75
CA ASP A 42 -14.90 -6.33 -11.85
C ASP A 42 -13.94 -6.52 -13.03
N ASP A 43 -13.30 -5.44 -13.48
CA ASP A 43 -12.31 -5.50 -14.56
C ASP A 43 -10.93 -5.87 -14.02
N VAL A 44 -10.52 -5.23 -12.92
CA VAL A 44 -9.20 -5.40 -12.31
C VAL A 44 -9.32 -5.31 -10.79
N SER A 45 -8.82 -6.30 -10.07
CA SER A 45 -8.66 -6.24 -8.61
C SER A 45 -7.52 -5.31 -8.23
N LEU A 46 -7.65 -4.55 -7.14
CA LEU A 46 -6.63 -3.63 -6.66
C LEU A 46 -6.32 -3.87 -5.18
N ILE A 47 -5.04 -4.04 -4.88
CA ILE A 47 -4.51 -4.02 -3.50
C ILE A 47 -3.57 -2.82 -3.38
N GLY A 48 -3.79 -2.00 -2.36
CA GLY A 48 -2.91 -0.89 -2.01
C GLY A 48 -1.90 -1.25 -0.92
N PHE A 49 -0.94 -0.37 -0.70
CA PHE A 49 0.03 -0.45 0.37
C PHE A 49 0.08 0.89 1.12
N ASP A 50 0.33 0.85 2.41
CA ASP A 50 0.24 1.94 3.40
C ASP A 50 -1.20 2.28 3.83
N ASP A 51 -1.31 2.80 5.06
CA ASP A 51 -2.58 3.30 5.58
C ASP A 51 -3.01 4.54 4.79
N ILE A 52 -4.04 4.35 4.04
CA ILE A 52 -4.61 5.44 3.28
C ILE A 52 -5.81 5.94 4.06
N MET A 53 -5.71 7.12 4.65
CA MET A 53 -6.88 7.84 5.19
C MET A 53 -8.01 7.92 4.15
N LEU A 54 -7.67 7.67 2.88
CA LEU A 54 -8.58 7.65 1.74
C LEU A 54 -9.33 6.33 1.55
N THR A 55 -9.07 5.27 2.33
CA THR A 55 -9.81 3.99 2.17
C THR A 55 -11.32 4.18 2.36
N GLY A 56 -11.72 5.15 3.16
CA GLY A 56 -13.12 5.53 3.32
C GLY A 56 -13.70 6.38 2.18
N LEU A 57 -12.87 6.97 1.33
CA LEU A 57 -13.28 7.83 0.21
C LEU A 57 -13.30 7.08 -1.12
N PHE A 58 -12.58 5.96 -1.23
CA PHE A 58 -12.58 5.12 -2.42
C PHE A 58 -13.72 4.10 -2.36
N LYS A 59 -14.48 3.99 -3.45
CA LYS A 59 -15.51 2.96 -3.63
C LYS A 59 -15.20 2.16 -4.89
N PRO A 60 -15.11 0.82 -4.74
CA PRO A 60 -15.31 -0.01 -3.53
C PRO A 60 -14.18 0.19 -2.50
N LYS A 61 -14.46 -0.16 -1.22
CA LYS A 61 -13.47 -0.06 -0.14
C LYS A 61 -12.21 -0.83 -0.51
N LEU A 62 -11.07 -0.18 -0.41
CA LEU A 62 -9.80 -0.74 -0.85
C LEU A 62 -9.27 -1.82 0.12
N THR A 63 -8.83 -2.95 -0.43
CA THR A 63 -8.00 -3.91 0.29
C THR A 63 -6.57 -3.36 0.33
N ILE A 64 -5.96 -3.31 1.52
CA ILE A 64 -4.63 -2.73 1.71
C ILE A 64 -3.73 -3.58 2.60
N VAL A 65 -2.44 -3.51 2.34
CA VAL A 65 -1.40 -3.91 3.30
C VAL A 65 -1.04 -2.68 4.12
N ASN A 66 -1.44 -2.69 5.39
CA ASN A 66 -1.27 -1.56 6.31
C ASN A 66 -0.04 -1.73 7.19
N GLN A 67 0.82 -0.72 7.23
CA GLN A 67 1.96 -0.66 8.14
C GLN A 67 1.50 -0.08 9.50
N PRO A 68 1.84 -0.72 10.63
CA PRO A 68 1.50 -0.21 11.95
C PRO A 68 2.45 0.95 12.35
N LEU A 69 2.23 2.12 11.77
CA LEU A 69 3.10 3.30 11.89
C LEU A 69 3.42 3.67 13.34
N ASN A 70 2.45 3.53 14.25
CA ASN A 70 2.66 3.81 15.67
C ASN A 70 3.70 2.87 16.29
N LEU A 71 3.61 1.56 15.99
CA LEU A 71 4.59 0.58 16.47
C LEU A 71 5.96 0.80 15.85
N ILE A 72 6.01 1.17 14.58
CA ILE A 72 7.26 1.51 13.88
C ILE A 72 7.89 2.74 14.53
N ALA A 73 7.12 3.80 14.76
CA ALA A 73 7.61 5.02 15.38
C ALA A 73 8.15 4.76 16.80
N GLU A 74 7.41 4.01 17.61
CA GLU A 74 7.85 3.62 18.95
C GLU A 74 9.15 2.81 18.91
N ALA A 75 9.24 1.81 18.05
CA ALA A 75 10.44 0.99 17.91
C ALA A 75 11.67 1.81 17.47
N VAL A 76 11.47 2.76 16.53
CA VAL A 76 12.53 3.65 16.05
C VAL A 76 13.03 4.54 17.18
N VAL A 77 12.13 5.20 17.92
CA VAL A 77 12.51 6.08 19.03
C VAL A 77 13.24 5.29 20.14
N ASN A 78 12.71 4.15 20.53
CA ASN A 78 13.34 3.31 21.56
C ASN A 78 14.73 2.84 21.11
N SER A 79 14.87 2.39 19.85
CA SER A 79 16.17 2.00 19.29
C SER A 79 17.18 3.14 19.27
N LEU A 80 16.73 4.36 18.96
CA LEU A 80 17.58 5.55 19.01
C LEU A 80 18.05 5.85 20.44
N LEU A 81 17.13 5.85 21.40
CA LEU A 81 17.47 6.11 22.81
C LEU A 81 18.45 5.07 23.36
N ASP A 82 18.25 3.78 23.04
CA ASP A 82 19.17 2.71 23.43
C ASP A 82 20.54 2.90 22.79
N ARG A 83 20.59 3.29 21.51
CA ARG A 83 21.84 3.57 20.81
C ARG A 83 22.59 4.76 21.42
N MET A 84 21.90 5.79 21.88
CA MET A 84 22.51 6.93 22.56
C MET A 84 23.15 6.54 23.90
N LYS A 85 22.54 5.59 24.63
CA LYS A 85 23.07 5.06 25.91
C LYS A 85 24.26 4.12 25.70
N ALA A 86 24.22 3.31 24.63
CA ALA A 86 25.22 2.29 24.33
C ALA A 86 25.72 2.39 22.86
N PRO A 87 26.50 3.43 22.48
CA PRO A 87 26.86 3.71 21.09
C PRO A 87 27.68 2.62 20.40
N LYS A 88 28.40 1.80 21.19
CA LYS A 88 29.29 0.74 20.67
C LYS A 88 28.59 -0.60 20.50
N ASP A 89 27.34 -0.74 20.93
CA ASP A 89 26.60 -1.98 20.77
C ASP A 89 26.32 -2.29 19.30
N LYS A 90 26.23 -3.58 19.00
CA LYS A 90 25.86 -4.02 17.65
C LYS A 90 24.44 -3.59 17.32
N GLY A 91 24.20 -3.22 16.05
CA GLY A 91 22.86 -2.92 15.56
C GLY A 91 21.92 -4.13 15.76
N LYS A 92 20.67 -3.84 16.12
CA LYS A 92 19.61 -4.83 16.27
C LYS A 92 18.61 -4.66 15.12
N ILE A 93 18.20 -5.78 14.51
CA ILE A 93 17.11 -5.81 13.55
C ILE A 93 15.82 -6.07 14.33
N THR A 94 14.84 -5.19 14.13
CA THR A 94 13.49 -5.37 14.69
C THR A 94 12.52 -5.53 13.52
N THR A 95 11.78 -6.64 13.51
CA THR A 95 10.73 -6.89 12.52
C THR A 95 9.38 -6.55 13.14
N ILE A 96 8.55 -5.83 12.39
CA ILE A 96 7.20 -5.46 12.78
C ILE A 96 6.27 -5.89 11.63
N ASP A 97 5.28 -6.72 11.96
CA ASP A 97 4.40 -7.30 10.97
C ASP A 97 3.39 -6.27 10.44
N ALA A 98 3.25 -6.21 9.11
CA ALA A 98 2.18 -5.47 8.46
C ALA A 98 0.86 -6.26 8.56
N GLN A 99 -0.26 -5.56 8.42
CA GLN A 99 -1.61 -6.13 8.48
C GLN A 99 -2.30 -6.04 7.13
N LEU A 100 -2.92 -7.13 6.69
CA LEU A 100 -3.82 -7.09 5.54
C LEU A 100 -5.23 -6.70 6.01
N ILE A 101 -5.68 -5.53 5.55
CA ILE A 101 -7.04 -5.05 5.78
C ILE A 101 -7.87 -5.38 4.54
N ILE A 102 -8.81 -6.28 4.69
CA ILE A 102 -9.67 -6.72 3.60
C ILE A 102 -10.75 -5.66 3.34
N GLY A 103 -10.85 -5.25 2.09
CA GLY A 103 -11.91 -4.41 1.55
C GLY A 103 -12.73 -5.15 0.50
N GLU A 104 -13.24 -4.39 -0.46
CA GLU A 104 -14.12 -4.87 -1.54
C GLU A 104 -13.44 -4.79 -2.92
N SER A 105 -12.19 -4.33 -2.97
CA SER A 105 -11.45 -4.06 -4.21
C SER A 105 -10.78 -5.29 -4.83
N VAL A 106 -11.00 -6.47 -4.27
CA VAL A 106 -10.48 -7.74 -4.76
C VAL A 106 -11.63 -8.73 -4.90
N LYS A 107 -11.72 -9.39 -6.06
CA LYS A 107 -12.68 -10.48 -6.28
C LYS A 107 -11.99 -11.83 -6.33
N THR A 108 -12.71 -12.87 -5.96
CA THR A 108 -12.32 -14.26 -6.20
C THR A 108 -12.42 -14.57 -7.70
N ILE A 109 -11.45 -15.30 -8.22
CA ILE A 109 -11.38 -15.74 -9.61
C ILE A 109 -11.98 -17.15 -9.71
#